data_c6fa956f40c69231a403ac95d4ca9bec
#
_entry.id   c6fa956f40c69231a403ac95d4ca9bec
#
_cell.length_a   1.000
_cell.length_b   1.000
_cell.length_c   1.000
_cell.angle_alpha   90.00
_cell.angle_beta   90.00
_cell.angle_gamma   90.00
#
_symmetry.space_group_name_H-M   'P 1'
#
loop_
_entity.id
_entity.type
_entity.pdbx_description
1 polymer ?
#
loop_
_entity_poly.entity_id
_entity_poly.type
_entity_poly.pdbx_seq_one_letter_code
_entity_poly.pdbx_strand_id
1 'polypeptide(L)'
;MRKTLLLASAMTLIIGLVGCAPTASADEVRSDEPRQAATSLPANELTELVNGNNMFAFDLYRQVRQGADNLFFSPYSISMALAMTYAGARGDTAHEMAGAMQFYLPADSLHPAFNYVDQQLATRGEGAQGKDEKGFRLNVVNAIWGQKDHAFESDYLDVLARNYGAGLRVLDFKTQPEPSRVTINEWVEEQTESRIKDLIPQGAIDSLTRLVLTNAVYFNAAWESQFKESATAPGVFQLIDGRDLTVPMMRQTAYFGYGEGAAFTVVELPYDGNELSMVILLPDEGQFEAFENALDNDVLRDAVNDLQRTRLDLTMPKFRMETSFGLNDALADLGMKAAFDPATADFSGMDGTRDLYITDVIHKAFVEVDESGTEAAAATAVIVGTTSVPADPIKVTIDRPFLFLIRNIETGTVLFLGRVMDPS
;
A
#
# COMPACT_ATOMS: atom_id res chain seq x y z
N MET A 1 50.86 -43.35 -49.37
CA MET A 1 50.47 -43.74 -48.01
C MET A 1 50.59 -42.49 -47.11
N ARG A 2 49.51 -41.75 -46.89
CA ARG A 2 49.45 -40.62 -45.93
C ARG A 2 48.38 -40.97 -44.90
N LYS A 3 48.79 -41.12 -43.64
CA LYS A 3 47.90 -41.35 -42.49
C LYS A 3 47.39 -40.01 -42.00
N THR A 4 46.10 -39.80 -42.04
CA THR A 4 45.41 -38.65 -41.46
C THR A 4 45.04 -38.98 -39.99
N LEU A 5 45.57 -38.20 -39.05
CA LEU A 5 45.22 -38.24 -37.64
C LEU A 5 43.93 -37.37 -37.41
N LEU A 6 42.90 -37.99 -36.95
CA LEU A 6 41.69 -37.28 -36.45
C LEU A 6 41.90 -36.96 -34.96
N LEU A 7 42.02 -35.68 -34.62
CA LEU A 7 41.90 -35.20 -33.24
C LEU A 7 40.40 -35.07 -32.89
N ALA A 8 39.95 -35.89 -31.94
CA ALA A 8 38.64 -35.71 -31.33
C ALA A 8 38.74 -34.71 -30.16
N SER A 9 38.15 -33.53 -30.33
CA SER A 9 38.01 -32.53 -29.26
C SER A 9 36.81 -32.87 -28.38
N ALA A 10 37.07 -33.30 -27.14
CA ALA A 10 36.02 -33.51 -26.14
C ALA A 10 35.63 -32.16 -25.56
N MET A 11 34.43 -31.68 -25.92
CA MET A 11 33.80 -30.46 -25.36
C MET A 11 33.07 -30.87 -24.08
N THR A 12 33.66 -30.57 -22.93
CA THR A 12 33.05 -30.81 -21.62
C THR A 12 31.96 -29.79 -21.42
N LEU A 13 30.69 -30.22 -21.53
CA LEU A 13 29.50 -29.40 -21.21
C LEU A 13 29.37 -29.31 -19.69
N ILE A 14 29.75 -28.18 -19.09
CA ILE A 14 29.44 -27.88 -17.68
C ILE A 14 27.97 -27.48 -17.63
N ILE A 15 27.12 -28.43 -17.27
CA ILE A 15 25.73 -28.13 -16.89
C ILE A 15 25.79 -27.51 -15.51
N GLY A 16 25.67 -26.18 -15.46
CA GLY A 16 25.43 -25.47 -14.20
C GLY A 16 24.06 -25.91 -13.62
N LEU A 17 24.12 -26.68 -12.55
CA LEU A 17 22.95 -26.93 -11.70
C LEU A 17 22.55 -25.58 -11.10
N VAL A 18 21.55 -24.92 -11.69
CA VAL A 18 20.76 -23.90 -10.99
C VAL A 18 20.01 -24.66 -9.91
N GLY A 19 20.56 -24.68 -8.70
CA GLY A 19 19.88 -25.24 -7.54
C GLY A 19 18.67 -24.40 -7.24
N CYS A 20 17.46 -24.90 -7.53
CA CYS A 20 16.25 -24.36 -6.91
C CYS A 20 16.45 -24.47 -5.40
N ALA A 21 16.38 -23.35 -4.69
CA ALA A 21 16.32 -23.37 -3.24
C ALA A 21 15.09 -24.21 -2.83
N PRO A 22 15.21 -25.09 -1.82
CA PRO A 22 14.06 -25.85 -1.36
C PRO A 22 13.02 -24.91 -0.77
N THR A 23 11.78 -24.96 -1.29
CA THR A 23 10.63 -24.27 -0.73
C THR A 23 9.92 -25.15 0.30
N ALA A 24 9.32 -24.55 1.33
CA ALA A 24 8.47 -25.25 2.26
C ALA A 24 7.07 -25.41 1.66
N SER A 25 6.35 -26.48 2.02
CA SER A 25 4.94 -26.60 1.65
C SER A 25 4.12 -25.68 2.55
N ALA A 26 3.43 -24.71 1.98
CA ALA A 26 2.45 -23.90 2.70
C ALA A 26 1.07 -24.54 2.54
N ASP A 27 0.44 -24.86 3.68
CA ASP A 27 -0.95 -25.30 3.73
C ASP A 27 -1.82 -24.10 4.15
N GLU A 28 -3.04 -24.00 3.62
CA GLU A 28 -4.01 -23.01 4.06
C GLU A 28 -5.04 -23.67 4.98
N VAL A 29 -5.13 -23.20 6.23
CA VAL A 29 -6.17 -23.59 7.17
C VAL A 29 -7.31 -22.59 7.04
N ARG A 30 -8.48 -23.07 6.61
CA ARG A 30 -9.61 -22.22 6.25
C ARG A 30 -10.93 -22.84 6.72
N SER A 31 -11.90 -21.98 7.08
CA SER A 31 -13.29 -22.39 7.25
C SER A 31 -13.95 -22.66 5.89
N ASP A 32 -14.94 -23.57 5.89
CA ASP A 32 -15.82 -23.82 4.74
C ASP A 32 -16.87 -22.70 4.53
N GLU A 33 -16.95 -21.73 5.45
CA GLU A 33 -17.90 -20.62 5.35
C GLU A 33 -17.56 -19.73 4.15
N PRO A 34 -18.56 -19.37 3.33
CA PRO A 34 -18.35 -18.45 2.22
C PRO A 34 -18.16 -17.01 2.72
N ARG A 35 -17.45 -16.21 1.96
CA ARG A 35 -17.38 -14.79 2.21
C ARG A 35 -18.79 -14.18 2.15
N GLN A 36 -19.15 -13.39 3.15
CA GLN A 36 -20.44 -12.72 3.21
C GLN A 36 -20.50 -11.61 2.16
N ALA A 37 -21.61 -11.56 1.39
CA ALA A 37 -21.85 -10.44 0.50
C ALA A 37 -22.19 -9.19 1.33
N ALA A 38 -21.40 -8.16 1.20
CA ALA A 38 -21.57 -6.90 1.92
C ALA A 38 -22.30 -5.89 1.03
N THR A 39 -23.64 -5.91 1.05
CA THR A 39 -24.49 -5.06 0.20
C THR A 39 -24.79 -3.69 0.81
N SER A 40 -24.65 -3.54 2.12
CA SER A 40 -24.88 -2.28 2.83
C SER A 40 -24.11 -2.27 4.15
N LEU A 41 -23.72 -1.06 4.58
CA LEU A 41 -23.17 -0.78 5.90
C LEU A 41 -23.85 0.47 6.46
N PRO A 42 -24.17 0.56 7.77
CA PRO A 42 -24.65 1.79 8.37
C PRO A 42 -23.69 2.95 8.15
N ALA A 43 -24.18 4.12 7.73
CA ALA A 43 -23.32 5.25 7.36
C ALA A 43 -22.41 5.72 8.51
N ASN A 44 -22.88 5.62 9.76
CA ASN A 44 -22.04 5.94 10.92
C ASN A 44 -20.89 4.96 11.11
N GLU A 45 -21.10 3.66 10.86
CA GLU A 45 -20.04 2.64 10.96
C GLU A 45 -19.00 2.83 9.85
N LEU A 46 -19.44 3.14 8.62
CA LEU A 46 -18.51 3.49 7.53
C LEU A 46 -17.67 4.71 7.88
N THR A 47 -18.33 5.78 8.37
CA THR A 47 -17.63 7.01 8.76
C THR A 47 -16.62 6.75 9.87
N GLU A 48 -16.97 5.94 10.87
CA GLU A 48 -16.11 5.62 12.00
C GLU A 48 -14.90 4.78 11.56
N LEU A 49 -15.11 3.74 10.73
CA LEU A 49 -14.01 2.96 10.16
C LEU A 49 -13.06 3.83 9.33
N VAL A 50 -13.60 4.67 8.43
CA VAL A 50 -12.78 5.53 7.56
C VAL A 50 -11.99 6.55 8.37
N ASN A 51 -12.63 7.20 9.35
CA ASN A 51 -11.93 8.15 10.22
C ASN A 51 -10.83 7.47 11.03
N GLY A 52 -11.09 6.29 11.61
CA GLY A 52 -10.08 5.52 12.34
C GLY A 52 -8.90 5.14 11.44
N ASN A 53 -9.17 4.61 10.24
CA ASN A 53 -8.12 4.29 9.28
C ASN A 53 -7.28 5.52 8.88
N ASN A 54 -7.93 6.66 8.64
CA ASN A 54 -7.23 7.87 8.24
C ASN A 54 -6.42 8.46 9.41
N MET A 55 -6.94 8.42 10.65
CA MET A 55 -6.17 8.81 11.84
C MET A 55 -4.94 7.91 12.01
N PHE A 56 -5.11 6.59 11.93
CA PHE A 56 -4.00 5.65 11.95
C PHE A 56 -2.97 5.93 10.85
N ALA A 57 -3.40 6.30 9.64
CA ALA A 57 -2.50 6.65 8.54
C ALA A 57 -1.51 7.74 8.94
N PHE A 58 -1.98 8.82 9.57
CA PHE A 58 -1.12 9.93 10.00
C PHE A 58 -0.32 9.61 11.25
N ASP A 59 -0.89 8.83 12.19
CA ASP A 59 -0.16 8.37 13.37
C ASP A 59 1.02 7.48 12.96
N LEU A 60 0.78 6.50 12.09
CA LEU A 60 1.84 5.65 11.55
C LEU A 60 2.85 6.44 10.74
N TYR A 61 2.40 7.37 9.89
CA TYR A 61 3.28 8.24 9.10
C TYR A 61 4.31 8.95 9.98
N ARG A 62 3.89 9.49 11.13
CA ARG A 62 4.79 10.17 12.08
C ARG A 62 5.84 9.23 12.66
N GLN A 63 5.52 7.94 12.82
CA GLN A 63 6.47 6.94 13.34
C GLN A 63 7.48 6.47 12.29
N VAL A 64 7.02 6.28 11.03
CA VAL A 64 7.85 5.63 10.00
C VAL A 64 8.64 6.62 9.13
N ARG A 65 8.30 7.91 9.13
CA ARG A 65 9.06 8.92 8.39
C ARG A 65 10.45 9.10 9.00
N GLN A 66 11.49 9.05 8.19
CA GLN A 66 12.87 9.23 8.63
C GLN A 66 13.58 10.26 7.75
N GLY A 67 14.31 11.20 8.38
CA GLY A 67 15.15 12.17 7.68
C GLY A 67 14.49 12.79 6.44
N ALA A 68 15.24 12.83 5.35
CA ALA A 68 14.82 13.34 4.05
C ALA A 68 14.55 12.22 3.02
N ASP A 69 14.19 11.01 3.47
CA ASP A 69 13.93 9.90 2.57
C ASP A 69 12.50 9.95 2.00
N ASN A 70 12.32 9.43 0.80
CA ASN A 70 11.00 9.16 0.25
C ASN A 70 10.27 8.12 1.09
N LEU A 71 8.95 8.22 1.18
CA LEU A 71 8.11 7.26 1.89
C LEU A 71 6.83 7.00 1.10
N PHE A 72 6.42 5.75 1.05
CA PHE A 72 5.14 5.34 0.48
C PHE A 72 4.64 4.07 1.17
N PHE A 73 3.42 4.08 1.66
CA PHE A 73 2.81 2.92 2.31
C PHE A 73 1.29 2.94 2.19
N SER A 74 0.66 1.79 2.47
CA SER A 74 -0.79 1.66 2.48
C SER A 74 -1.32 1.48 3.90
N PRO A 75 -1.83 2.53 4.54
CA PRO A 75 -2.42 2.42 5.87
C PRO A 75 -3.65 1.49 5.86
N TYR A 76 -4.47 1.55 4.82
CA TYR A 76 -5.66 0.69 4.68
C TYR A 76 -5.29 -0.81 4.66
N SER A 77 -4.28 -1.17 3.88
CA SER A 77 -3.84 -2.57 3.78
C SER A 77 -3.24 -3.07 5.10
N ILE A 78 -2.45 -2.22 5.79
CA ILE A 78 -1.90 -2.54 7.13
C ILE A 78 -3.04 -2.70 8.15
N SER A 79 -4.02 -1.77 8.15
CA SER A 79 -5.20 -1.86 9.03
C SER A 79 -5.97 -3.15 8.80
N MET A 80 -6.18 -3.55 7.54
CA MET A 80 -6.87 -4.80 7.21
C MET A 80 -6.10 -6.04 7.70
N ALA A 81 -4.78 -6.10 7.51
CA ALA A 81 -3.95 -7.22 7.99
C ALA A 81 -4.01 -7.34 9.51
N LEU A 82 -3.91 -6.20 10.22
CA LEU A 82 -4.00 -6.18 11.67
C LEU A 82 -5.41 -6.41 12.19
N ALA A 83 -6.48 -6.05 11.45
CA ALA A 83 -7.85 -6.38 11.79
C ALA A 83 -8.11 -7.89 11.73
N MET A 84 -7.56 -8.60 10.73
CA MET A 84 -7.60 -10.07 10.69
C MET A 84 -6.94 -10.69 11.93
N THR A 85 -5.81 -10.15 12.37
CA THR A 85 -5.08 -10.61 13.55
C THR A 85 -5.83 -10.26 14.85
N TYR A 86 -6.43 -9.06 14.90
CA TYR A 86 -7.25 -8.58 16.02
C TYR A 86 -8.44 -9.49 16.32
N ALA A 87 -9.02 -10.16 15.33
CA ALA A 87 -10.10 -11.14 15.52
C ALA A 87 -9.72 -12.24 16.54
N GLY A 88 -8.45 -12.59 16.60
CA GLY A 88 -7.92 -13.59 17.54
C GLY A 88 -7.36 -13.02 18.84
N ALA A 89 -7.19 -11.71 18.96
CA ALA A 89 -6.66 -11.06 20.14
C ALA A 89 -7.64 -11.04 21.31
N ARG A 90 -7.12 -11.08 22.55
CA ARG A 90 -7.92 -11.02 23.79
C ARG A 90 -7.24 -10.11 24.81
N GLY A 91 -8.00 -9.71 25.84
CA GLY A 91 -7.49 -8.95 26.98
C GLY A 91 -6.74 -7.68 26.58
N ASP A 92 -5.56 -7.46 27.22
CA ASP A 92 -4.74 -6.27 26.98
C ASP A 92 -4.20 -6.21 25.56
N THR A 93 -3.90 -7.36 24.93
CA THR A 93 -3.48 -7.42 23.52
C THR A 93 -4.54 -6.83 22.59
N ALA A 94 -5.80 -7.22 22.76
CA ALA A 94 -6.90 -6.66 21.98
C ALA A 94 -7.10 -5.16 22.26
N HIS A 95 -7.00 -4.74 23.52
CA HIS A 95 -7.15 -3.33 23.90
C HIS A 95 -6.08 -2.44 23.28
N GLU A 96 -4.82 -2.85 23.38
CA GLU A 96 -3.68 -2.13 22.81
C GLU A 96 -3.73 -2.09 21.28
N MET A 97 -4.08 -3.21 20.63
CA MET A 97 -4.28 -3.25 19.18
C MET A 97 -5.39 -2.28 18.75
N ALA A 98 -6.55 -2.30 19.41
CA ALA A 98 -7.65 -1.40 19.06
C ALA A 98 -7.24 0.07 19.20
N GLY A 99 -6.50 0.43 20.28
CA GLY A 99 -6.00 1.78 20.50
C GLY A 99 -5.00 2.23 19.44
N ALA A 100 -3.97 1.42 19.17
CA ALA A 100 -2.94 1.74 18.19
C ALA A 100 -3.48 1.85 16.76
N MET A 101 -4.46 1.02 16.41
CA MET A 101 -5.07 0.96 15.10
C MET A 101 -6.27 1.90 14.92
N GLN A 102 -6.66 2.64 15.95
CA GLN A 102 -7.84 3.50 15.96
C GLN A 102 -9.14 2.72 15.61
N PHE A 103 -9.28 1.49 16.13
CA PHE A 103 -10.46 0.66 15.96
C PHE A 103 -11.52 1.03 16.99
N TYR A 104 -12.42 1.95 16.65
CA TYR A 104 -13.48 2.41 17.53
C TYR A 104 -14.75 1.55 17.45
N LEU A 105 -14.94 0.86 16.33
CA LEU A 105 -16.06 -0.06 16.16
C LEU A 105 -15.86 -1.31 17.03
N PRO A 106 -16.92 -1.83 17.68
CA PRO A 106 -16.83 -3.14 18.31
C PRO A 106 -16.55 -4.22 17.26
N ALA A 107 -15.93 -5.33 17.67
CA ALA A 107 -15.48 -6.39 16.75
C ALA A 107 -16.59 -6.90 15.82
N ASP A 108 -17.82 -7.03 16.35
CA ASP A 108 -18.99 -7.49 15.58
C ASP A 108 -19.39 -6.53 14.44
N SER A 109 -19.02 -5.25 14.51
CA SER A 109 -19.19 -4.25 13.44
C SER A 109 -17.91 -4.01 12.64
N LEU A 110 -16.74 -4.11 13.26
CA LEU A 110 -15.45 -3.79 12.63
C LEU A 110 -15.16 -4.71 11.43
N HIS A 111 -15.24 -6.02 11.63
CA HIS A 111 -14.93 -6.97 10.55
C HIS A 111 -15.92 -6.89 9.39
N PRO A 112 -17.25 -6.82 9.60
CA PRO A 112 -18.21 -6.54 8.54
C PRO A 112 -17.97 -5.20 7.81
N ALA A 113 -17.53 -4.15 8.53
CA ALA A 113 -17.21 -2.87 7.92
C ALA A 113 -15.99 -2.96 7.00
N PHE A 114 -14.91 -3.66 7.40
CA PHE A 114 -13.78 -3.95 6.52
C PHE A 114 -14.21 -4.78 5.30
N ASN A 115 -15.06 -5.80 5.49
CA ASN A 115 -15.60 -6.60 4.39
C ASN A 115 -16.36 -5.72 3.38
N TYR A 116 -17.18 -4.78 3.87
CA TYR A 116 -17.92 -3.86 3.00
C TYR A 116 -16.97 -2.97 2.18
N VAL A 117 -16.02 -2.31 2.83
CA VAL A 117 -15.08 -1.40 2.14
C VAL A 117 -14.22 -2.17 1.14
N ASP A 118 -13.74 -3.35 1.50
CA ASP A 118 -12.92 -4.18 0.61
C ASP A 118 -13.69 -4.64 -0.64
N GLN A 119 -14.95 -5.08 -0.48
CA GLN A 119 -15.78 -5.44 -1.63
C GLN A 119 -16.14 -4.23 -2.49
N GLN A 120 -16.35 -3.05 -1.89
CA GLN A 120 -16.52 -1.82 -2.66
C GLN A 120 -15.26 -1.48 -3.46
N LEU A 121 -14.08 -1.59 -2.85
CA LEU A 121 -12.81 -1.33 -3.53
C LEU A 121 -12.56 -2.35 -4.66
N ALA A 122 -12.95 -3.61 -4.48
CA ALA A 122 -12.82 -4.64 -5.51
C ALA A 122 -13.68 -4.38 -6.76
N THR A 123 -14.75 -3.60 -6.63
CA THR A 123 -15.60 -3.19 -7.78
C THR A 123 -15.17 -1.86 -8.39
N ARG A 124 -14.24 -1.13 -7.75
CA ARG A 124 -13.75 0.14 -8.29
C ARG A 124 -12.97 -0.08 -9.58
N GLY A 125 -13.12 0.86 -10.50
CA GLY A 125 -12.46 0.79 -11.80
C GLY A 125 -13.03 -0.27 -12.73
N GLU A 126 -14.23 -0.81 -12.49
CA GLU A 126 -14.92 -1.64 -13.47
C GLU A 126 -15.13 -0.86 -14.77
N GLY A 127 -14.47 -1.29 -15.86
CA GLY A 127 -14.47 -0.59 -17.15
C GLY A 127 -13.48 0.58 -17.26
N ALA A 128 -12.82 0.96 -16.17
CA ALA A 128 -11.74 1.94 -16.21
C ALA A 128 -10.44 1.34 -16.78
N GLN A 129 -9.61 2.19 -17.36
CA GLN A 129 -8.33 1.78 -17.91
C GLN A 129 -7.28 1.67 -16.81
N GLY A 130 -6.51 0.60 -16.83
CA GLY A 130 -5.22 0.55 -16.19
C GLY A 130 -4.19 1.28 -17.05
N LYS A 131 -3.10 1.64 -16.44
CA LYS A 131 -1.98 2.28 -17.13
C LYS A 131 -1.40 1.40 -18.26
N ASP A 132 -1.53 0.08 -18.15
CA ASP A 132 -1.05 -0.93 -19.12
C ASP A 132 -2.13 -1.50 -20.04
N GLU A 133 -3.26 -0.82 -20.20
CA GLU A 133 -4.42 -1.21 -21.00
C GLU A 133 -5.14 -2.50 -20.53
N LYS A 134 -4.75 -3.07 -19.39
CA LYS A 134 -5.38 -4.29 -18.84
C LYS A 134 -6.50 -4.01 -17.82
N GLY A 135 -6.84 -2.74 -17.62
CA GLY A 135 -7.82 -2.29 -16.64
C GLY A 135 -7.18 -1.87 -15.31
N PHE A 136 -7.98 -1.21 -14.51
CA PHE A 136 -7.62 -0.80 -13.15
C PHE A 136 -7.25 -2.01 -12.27
N ARG A 137 -6.23 -1.88 -11.44
CA ARG A 137 -5.86 -2.91 -10.45
C ARG A 137 -5.44 -2.27 -9.13
N LEU A 138 -6.06 -2.73 -8.08
CA LEU A 138 -5.64 -2.51 -6.70
C LEU A 138 -5.47 -3.89 -6.05
N ASN A 139 -4.25 -4.40 -6.07
CA ASN A 139 -3.94 -5.70 -5.48
C ASN A 139 -3.47 -5.50 -4.04
N VAL A 140 -4.37 -5.70 -3.09
CA VAL A 140 -4.06 -5.72 -1.67
C VAL A 140 -3.75 -7.18 -1.29
N VAL A 141 -2.49 -7.47 -1.01
CA VAL A 141 -1.99 -8.82 -0.75
C VAL A 141 -1.64 -8.93 0.73
N ASN A 142 -2.62 -9.35 1.51
CA ASN A 142 -2.49 -9.57 2.94
C ASN A 142 -2.47 -11.07 3.25
N ALA A 143 -1.55 -11.51 4.09
CA ALA A 143 -1.58 -12.86 4.61
C ALA A 143 -1.06 -12.93 6.04
N ILE A 144 -1.67 -13.83 6.83
CA ILE A 144 -1.20 -14.25 8.14
C ILE A 144 -0.56 -15.62 7.97
N TRP A 145 0.70 -15.73 8.38
CA TRP A 145 1.47 -16.95 8.34
C TRP A 145 1.71 -17.43 9.77
N GLY A 146 1.15 -18.58 10.11
CA GLY A 146 1.25 -19.18 11.43
C GLY A 146 2.23 -20.36 11.46
N GLN A 147 2.79 -20.62 12.65
CA GLN A 147 3.56 -21.84 12.86
C GLN A 147 2.65 -23.06 12.68
N LYS A 148 3.11 -24.03 11.91
CA LYS A 148 2.50 -25.35 11.78
C LYS A 148 2.35 -26.04 13.16
N ASP A 149 1.42 -26.96 13.28
CA ASP A 149 1.10 -27.72 14.49
C ASP A 149 0.27 -26.99 15.57
N HIS A 150 -0.26 -25.80 15.28
CA HIS A 150 -1.33 -25.19 16.07
C HIS A 150 -2.70 -25.57 15.51
N ALA A 151 -3.63 -25.90 16.41
CA ALA A 151 -5.02 -26.16 16.05
C ALA A 151 -5.77 -24.82 16.16
N PHE A 152 -6.13 -24.23 15.03
CA PHE A 152 -6.84 -22.95 15.00
C PHE A 152 -8.33 -23.13 15.28
N GLU A 153 -8.90 -22.24 16.08
CA GLU A 153 -10.30 -22.22 16.48
C GLU A 153 -11.21 -21.95 15.27
N SER A 154 -12.31 -22.69 15.18
CA SER A 154 -13.27 -22.55 14.08
C SER A 154 -13.87 -21.15 14.01
N ASP A 155 -14.20 -20.55 15.17
CA ASP A 155 -14.80 -19.21 15.24
C ASP A 155 -13.86 -18.14 14.66
N TYR A 156 -12.54 -18.27 14.89
CA TYR A 156 -11.54 -17.39 14.30
C TYR A 156 -11.46 -17.53 12.77
N LEU A 157 -11.39 -18.78 12.31
CA LEU A 157 -11.35 -19.09 10.87
C LEU A 157 -12.62 -18.64 10.16
N ASP A 158 -13.77 -18.71 10.82
CA ASP A 158 -15.05 -18.22 10.31
C ASP A 158 -15.05 -16.70 10.13
N VAL A 159 -14.46 -15.94 11.07
CA VAL A 159 -14.30 -14.49 10.92
C VAL A 159 -13.44 -14.15 9.69
N LEU A 160 -12.32 -14.86 9.51
CA LEU A 160 -11.45 -14.65 8.35
C LEU A 160 -12.17 -14.97 7.03
N ALA A 161 -12.85 -16.12 6.97
CA ALA A 161 -13.55 -16.54 5.76
C ALA A 161 -14.70 -15.58 5.41
N ARG A 162 -15.58 -15.29 6.38
CA ARG A 162 -16.79 -14.49 6.15
C ARG A 162 -16.50 -13.03 5.83
N ASN A 163 -15.48 -12.42 6.46
CA ASN A 163 -15.24 -10.99 6.31
C ASN A 163 -14.08 -10.64 5.38
N TYR A 164 -13.10 -11.50 5.23
CA TYR A 164 -11.90 -11.21 4.42
C TYR A 164 -11.75 -12.16 3.22
N GLY A 165 -12.58 -13.20 3.16
CA GLY A 165 -12.44 -14.24 2.14
C GLY A 165 -11.10 -14.98 2.23
N ALA A 166 -10.47 -14.96 3.40
CA ALA A 166 -9.13 -15.46 3.67
C ALA A 166 -9.15 -16.67 4.61
N GLY A 167 -8.05 -17.42 4.61
CA GLY A 167 -7.66 -18.38 5.62
C GLY A 167 -6.34 -17.97 6.27
N LEU A 168 -5.83 -18.81 7.15
CA LEU A 168 -4.52 -18.68 7.75
C LEU A 168 -3.56 -19.66 7.06
N ARG A 169 -2.41 -19.18 6.62
CA ARG A 169 -1.37 -20.00 6.01
C ARG A 169 -0.43 -20.53 7.06
N VAL A 170 -0.07 -21.81 6.98
CA VAL A 170 0.80 -22.45 7.96
C VAL A 170 2.08 -22.94 7.31
N LEU A 171 3.20 -22.66 8.00
CA LEU A 171 4.55 -23.06 7.62
C LEU A 171 5.31 -23.61 8.82
N ASP A 172 6.31 -24.43 8.58
CA ASP A 172 7.16 -24.99 9.63
C ASP A 172 8.36 -24.07 9.90
N PHE A 173 8.12 -22.97 10.61
CA PHE A 173 9.19 -22.05 11.01
C PHE A 173 10.21 -22.69 11.94
N LYS A 174 9.78 -23.64 12.80
CA LYS A 174 10.65 -24.28 13.79
C LYS A 174 11.78 -25.09 13.16
N THR A 175 11.48 -25.84 12.10
CA THR A 175 12.45 -26.75 11.49
C THR A 175 12.91 -26.31 10.10
N GLN A 176 12.15 -25.43 9.44
CA GLN A 176 12.38 -24.97 8.07
C GLN A 176 12.26 -23.44 7.93
N PRO A 177 12.96 -22.61 8.75
CA PRO A 177 12.79 -21.15 8.71
C PRO A 177 13.14 -20.55 7.35
N GLU A 178 14.29 -20.87 6.76
CA GLU A 178 14.70 -20.30 5.47
C GLU A 178 13.83 -20.81 4.29
N PRO A 179 13.48 -22.10 4.16
CA PRO A 179 12.49 -22.52 3.19
C PRO A 179 11.12 -21.82 3.35
N SER A 180 10.67 -21.58 4.58
CA SER A 180 9.44 -20.84 4.86
C SER A 180 9.51 -19.39 4.36
N ARG A 181 10.61 -18.70 4.61
CA ARG A 181 10.87 -17.35 4.10
C ARG A 181 10.79 -17.30 2.56
N VAL A 182 11.44 -18.24 1.89
CA VAL A 182 11.42 -18.32 0.42
C VAL A 182 9.99 -18.53 -0.09
N THR A 183 9.25 -19.46 0.52
CA THR A 183 7.84 -19.71 0.16
C THR A 183 6.97 -18.47 0.30
N ILE A 184 7.13 -17.70 1.38
CA ILE A 184 6.39 -16.44 1.58
C ILE A 184 6.75 -15.44 0.47
N ASN A 185 8.03 -15.26 0.17
CA ASN A 185 8.47 -14.31 -0.84
C ASN A 185 7.98 -14.68 -2.24
N GLU A 186 8.06 -15.96 -2.62
CA GLU A 186 7.55 -16.45 -3.91
C GLU A 186 6.04 -16.23 -4.03
N TRP A 187 5.29 -16.48 -2.95
CA TRP A 187 3.85 -16.23 -2.94
C TRP A 187 3.53 -14.75 -3.12
N VAL A 188 4.23 -13.86 -2.42
CA VAL A 188 4.03 -12.42 -2.56
C VAL A 188 4.40 -11.94 -3.97
N GLU A 189 5.50 -12.42 -4.54
CA GLU A 189 5.90 -12.09 -5.91
C GLU A 189 4.82 -12.50 -6.92
N GLU A 190 4.25 -13.70 -6.76
CA GLU A 190 3.16 -14.16 -7.62
C GLU A 190 1.91 -13.29 -7.50
N GLN A 191 1.48 -12.97 -6.26
CA GLN A 191 0.26 -12.18 -6.01
C GLN A 191 0.40 -10.71 -6.42
N THR A 192 1.62 -10.21 -6.58
CA THR A 192 1.90 -8.82 -6.96
C THR A 192 2.42 -8.68 -8.42
N GLU A 193 2.11 -9.64 -9.28
CA GLU A 193 2.55 -9.65 -10.70
C GLU A 193 4.06 -9.42 -10.85
N SER A 194 4.86 -10.00 -9.95
CA SER A 194 6.33 -9.86 -9.85
C SER A 194 6.82 -8.41 -9.60
N ARG A 195 5.96 -7.53 -9.10
CA ARG A 195 6.33 -6.16 -8.74
C ARG A 195 7.01 -6.08 -7.39
N ILE A 196 6.61 -6.93 -6.45
CA ILE A 196 7.18 -6.97 -5.11
C ILE A 196 7.93 -8.27 -4.94
N LYS A 197 9.25 -8.17 -4.83
CA LYS A 197 10.17 -9.29 -4.63
C LYS A 197 10.87 -9.17 -3.29
N ASP A 198 11.31 -10.30 -2.74
CA ASP A 198 12.11 -10.34 -1.51
C ASP A 198 11.52 -9.49 -0.38
N LEU A 199 10.21 -9.67 -0.11
CA LEU A 199 9.51 -8.94 0.96
C LEU A 199 10.18 -9.16 2.31
N ILE A 200 10.51 -10.43 2.62
CA ILE A 200 11.16 -10.83 3.86
C ILE A 200 12.64 -11.02 3.61
N PRO A 201 13.52 -10.22 4.25
CA PRO A 201 14.96 -10.36 4.07
C PRO A 201 15.49 -11.65 4.70
N GLN A 202 16.68 -12.08 4.24
CA GLN A 202 17.33 -13.27 4.77
C GLN A 202 17.63 -13.10 6.28
N GLY A 203 17.30 -14.12 7.07
CA GLY A 203 17.52 -14.15 8.51
C GLY A 203 16.42 -13.49 9.35
N ALA A 204 15.39 -12.91 8.76
CA ALA A 204 14.25 -12.36 9.50
C ALA A 204 13.34 -13.45 10.10
N ILE A 205 13.29 -14.63 9.48
CA ILE A 205 12.54 -15.79 10.01
C ILE A 205 13.52 -16.77 10.65
N ASP A 206 13.20 -17.18 11.88
CA ASP A 206 13.97 -18.15 12.66
C ASP A 206 13.07 -19.22 13.29
N SER A 207 13.67 -20.12 14.11
CA SER A 207 12.94 -21.19 14.81
C SER A 207 12.01 -20.69 15.93
N LEU A 208 12.12 -19.43 16.35
CA LEU A 208 11.26 -18.82 17.36
C LEU A 208 10.07 -18.10 16.74
N THR A 209 10.04 -17.90 15.43
CA THR A 209 8.94 -17.27 14.68
C THR A 209 7.63 -18.01 14.92
N ARG A 210 6.55 -17.29 15.23
CA ARG A 210 5.22 -17.83 15.50
C ARG A 210 4.15 -17.31 14.54
N LEU A 211 4.06 -15.99 14.39
CA LEU A 211 3.16 -15.33 13.44
C LEU A 211 3.96 -14.29 12.64
N VAL A 212 3.79 -14.32 11.33
CA VAL A 212 4.32 -13.31 10.40
C VAL A 212 3.14 -12.72 9.64
N LEU A 213 3.04 -11.40 9.65
CA LEU A 213 2.07 -10.69 8.85
C LEU A 213 2.79 -10.09 7.64
N THR A 214 2.35 -10.49 6.46
CA THR A 214 2.83 -9.90 5.20
C THR A 214 1.76 -9.00 4.62
N ASN A 215 2.20 -7.81 4.25
CA ASN A 215 1.38 -6.81 3.63
C ASN A 215 2.12 -6.26 2.40
N ALA A 216 1.60 -6.54 1.22
CA ALA A 216 2.14 -6.10 -0.03
C ALA A 216 1.04 -5.47 -0.87
N VAL A 217 1.29 -4.30 -1.44
CA VAL A 217 0.26 -3.59 -2.19
C VAL A 217 0.80 -3.10 -3.53
N TYR A 218 0.05 -3.41 -4.57
CA TYR A 218 0.30 -2.96 -5.92
C TYR A 218 -0.91 -2.20 -6.45
N PHE A 219 -0.68 -0.99 -6.97
CA PHE A 219 -1.70 -0.12 -7.52
C PHE A 219 -1.37 0.26 -8.95
N ASN A 220 -2.34 0.06 -9.87
CA ASN A 220 -2.24 0.41 -11.28
C ASN A 220 -3.53 1.08 -11.75
N ALA A 221 -3.45 2.35 -12.11
CA ALA A 221 -4.58 3.14 -12.60
C ALA A 221 -4.11 4.20 -13.60
N ALA A 222 -4.88 4.42 -14.67
CA ALA A 222 -4.65 5.53 -15.58
C ALA A 222 -5.23 6.83 -14.99
N TRP A 223 -4.64 7.98 -15.34
CA TRP A 223 -5.28 9.27 -15.07
C TRP A 223 -6.57 9.43 -15.89
N GLU A 224 -7.59 10.05 -15.34
CA GLU A 224 -8.74 10.51 -16.12
C GLU A 224 -8.30 11.44 -17.24
N SER A 225 -7.39 12.35 -16.92
CA SER A 225 -6.75 13.25 -17.88
C SER A 225 -5.24 12.95 -17.92
N GLN A 226 -4.81 12.17 -18.91
CA GLN A 226 -3.41 11.77 -19.05
C GLN A 226 -2.54 12.92 -19.53
N PHE A 227 -1.28 12.97 -19.07
CA PHE A 227 -0.27 13.87 -19.59
C PHE A 227 0.21 13.36 -20.97
N LYS A 228 0.77 14.24 -21.77
CA LYS A 228 1.39 13.86 -23.04
C LYS A 228 2.89 13.73 -22.85
N GLU A 229 3.47 12.60 -23.23
CA GLU A 229 4.92 12.39 -23.21
C GLU A 229 5.68 13.52 -23.93
N SER A 230 5.13 14.03 -25.05
CA SER A 230 5.73 15.14 -25.80
C SER A 230 5.74 16.47 -25.04
N ALA A 231 5.01 16.59 -23.94
CA ALA A 231 4.98 17.77 -23.07
C ALA A 231 5.86 17.61 -21.81
N THR A 232 6.48 16.43 -21.63
CA THR A 232 7.46 16.19 -20.58
C THR A 232 8.82 16.75 -20.99
N ALA A 233 9.39 17.55 -20.13
CA ALA A 233 10.69 18.16 -20.36
C ALA A 233 11.54 18.20 -19.07
N PRO A 234 12.87 18.23 -19.16
CA PRO A 234 13.71 18.47 -17.99
C PRO A 234 13.32 19.76 -17.28
N GLY A 235 13.13 19.71 -15.97
CA GLY A 235 12.83 20.82 -15.11
C GLY A 235 13.56 20.72 -13.78
N VAL A 236 13.54 21.79 -13.01
CA VAL A 236 14.21 21.85 -11.71
C VAL A 236 13.24 21.39 -10.62
N PHE A 237 13.72 20.52 -9.74
CA PHE A 237 13.12 20.17 -8.47
C PHE A 237 14.09 20.55 -7.36
N GLN A 238 13.66 21.42 -6.45
CA GLN A 238 14.47 21.88 -5.33
C GLN A 238 14.34 20.92 -4.15
N LEU A 239 15.44 20.31 -3.76
CA LEU A 239 15.51 19.44 -2.59
C LEU A 239 15.38 20.26 -1.29
N ILE A 240 15.06 19.57 -0.19
CA ILE A 240 14.86 20.23 1.12
C ILE A 240 16.14 20.92 1.64
N ASP A 241 17.31 20.47 1.23
CA ASP A 241 18.60 21.06 1.55
C ASP A 241 19.00 22.24 0.65
N GLY A 242 18.10 22.65 -0.27
CA GLY A 242 18.27 23.76 -1.19
C GLY A 242 19.05 23.44 -2.47
N ARG A 243 19.44 22.17 -2.68
CA ARG A 243 20.06 21.76 -3.95
C ARG A 243 19.02 21.62 -5.04
N ASP A 244 19.38 22.01 -6.24
CA ASP A 244 18.57 21.82 -7.43
C ASP A 244 18.87 20.47 -8.08
N LEU A 245 17.82 19.72 -8.42
CA LEU A 245 17.88 18.50 -9.16
C LEU A 245 17.13 18.64 -10.49
N THR A 246 17.72 18.19 -11.60
CA THR A 246 17.03 18.19 -12.90
C THR A 246 16.34 16.85 -13.10
N VAL A 247 15.01 16.88 -13.23
CA VAL A 247 14.16 15.68 -13.36
C VAL A 247 13.17 15.84 -14.52
N PRO A 248 12.63 14.74 -15.06
CA PRO A 248 11.54 14.81 -16.02
C PRO A 248 10.27 15.42 -15.37
N MET A 249 9.82 16.56 -15.88
CA MET A 249 8.61 17.25 -15.44
C MET A 249 7.52 17.08 -16.48
N MET A 250 6.43 16.41 -16.12
CA MET A 250 5.21 16.25 -16.93
C MET A 250 4.42 17.56 -16.87
N ARG A 251 3.75 17.93 -17.96
CA ARG A 251 2.92 19.13 -18.01
C ARG A 251 1.64 18.93 -18.78
N GLN A 252 0.55 19.45 -18.23
CA GLN A 252 -0.73 19.54 -18.95
C GLN A 252 -1.59 20.70 -18.46
N THR A 253 -2.53 21.13 -19.31
CA THR A 253 -3.56 22.08 -18.93
C THR A 253 -4.92 21.38 -18.99
N ALA A 254 -5.50 21.16 -17.81
CA ALA A 254 -6.78 20.47 -17.65
C ALA A 254 -7.57 21.00 -16.44
N TYR A 255 -8.72 20.42 -16.16
CA TYR A 255 -9.51 20.75 -14.96
C TYR A 255 -9.20 19.73 -13.87
N PHE A 256 -8.74 20.23 -12.72
CA PHE A 256 -8.40 19.48 -11.54
C PHE A 256 -9.11 20.02 -10.31
N GLY A 257 -9.19 19.25 -9.22
CA GLY A 257 -9.48 19.81 -7.91
C GLY A 257 -8.33 20.71 -7.48
N TYR A 258 -8.63 21.92 -7.00
CA TYR A 258 -7.64 22.89 -6.55
C TYR A 258 -8.13 23.61 -5.31
N GLY A 259 -7.23 23.83 -4.36
CA GLY A 259 -7.46 24.60 -3.16
C GLY A 259 -6.14 25.17 -2.62
N GLU A 260 -6.27 26.17 -1.75
CA GLU A 260 -5.15 26.80 -1.03
C GLU A 260 -5.44 26.72 0.47
N GLY A 261 -4.48 26.20 1.23
CA GLY A 261 -4.46 26.26 2.68
C GLY A 261 -3.64 27.45 3.19
N ALA A 262 -3.42 27.51 4.50
CA ALA A 262 -2.68 28.62 5.12
C ALA A 262 -1.19 28.70 4.70
N ALA A 263 -0.59 27.57 4.32
CA ALA A 263 0.82 27.46 3.93
C ALA A 263 1.05 26.30 2.96
N PHE A 264 0.08 25.95 2.15
CA PHE A 264 0.18 24.89 1.16
C PHE A 264 -0.86 25.03 0.05
N THR A 265 -0.57 24.43 -1.08
CA THR A 265 -1.51 24.22 -2.19
C THR A 265 -1.95 22.77 -2.22
N VAL A 266 -3.22 22.52 -2.53
CA VAL A 266 -3.74 21.16 -2.74
C VAL A 266 -4.22 20.99 -4.18
N VAL A 267 -3.83 19.87 -4.81
CA VAL A 267 -4.27 19.51 -6.16
C VAL A 267 -4.79 18.07 -6.14
N GLU A 268 -5.97 17.87 -6.68
CA GLU A 268 -6.55 16.52 -6.81
C GLU A 268 -6.61 16.10 -8.29
N LEU A 269 -5.98 14.97 -8.59
CA LEU A 269 -5.96 14.33 -9.90
C LEU A 269 -6.79 13.04 -9.84
N PRO A 270 -7.98 13.01 -10.46
CA PRO A 270 -8.77 11.79 -10.55
C PRO A 270 -8.09 10.74 -11.45
N TYR A 271 -8.24 9.47 -11.07
CA TYR A 271 -7.98 8.34 -11.95
C TYR A 271 -9.19 8.06 -12.84
N ASP A 272 -8.99 7.34 -13.93
CA ASP A 272 -10.06 6.93 -14.86
C ASP A 272 -11.16 6.17 -14.11
N GLY A 273 -12.42 6.49 -14.43
CA GLY A 273 -13.58 6.06 -13.66
C GLY A 273 -14.01 7.05 -12.55
N ASN A 274 -13.18 8.02 -12.16
CA ASN A 274 -13.50 9.04 -11.15
C ASN A 274 -13.95 8.48 -9.78
N GLU A 275 -13.45 7.31 -9.40
CA GLU A 275 -13.75 6.67 -8.14
C GLU A 275 -12.60 6.81 -7.12
N LEU A 276 -11.38 6.93 -7.64
CA LEU A 276 -10.16 7.17 -6.87
C LEU A 276 -9.46 8.42 -7.37
N SER A 277 -8.66 9.04 -6.53
CA SER A 277 -7.85 10.20 -6.88
C SER A 277 -6.51 10.19 -6.16
N MET A 278 -5.50 10.83 -6.78
CA MET A 278 -4.31 11.28 -6.10
C MET A 278 -4.54 12.73 -5.62
N VAL A 279 -4.32 12.96 -4.33
CA VAL A 279 -4.30 14.30 -3.74
C VAL A 279 -2.86 14.66 -3.43
N ILE A 280 -2.38 15.75 -3.98
CA ILE A 280 -1.05 16.30 -3.73
C ILE A 280 -1.19 17.48 -2.77
N LEU A 281 -0.42 17.46 -1.69
CA LEU A 281 -0.28 18.55 -0.73
C LEU A 281 1.12 19.14 -0.90
N LEU A 282 1.18 20.33 -1.48
CA LEU A 282 2.42 21.05 -1.78
C LEU A 282 2.61 22.18 -0.76
N PRO A 283 3.44 22.00 0.28
CA PRO A 283 3.76 23.08 1.22
C PRO A 283 4.43 24.26 0.50
N ASP A 284 4.21 25.49 1.00
CA ASP A 284 4.90 26.67 0.51
C ASP A 284 6.42 26.54 0.72
N GLU A 285 7.19 27.32 -0.04
CA GLU A 285 8.65 27.28 0.03
C GLU A 285 9.12 27.50 1.48
N GLY A 286 9.96 26.59 1.97
CA GLY A 286 10.48 26.60 3.35
C GLY A 286 9.47 26.18 4.43
N GLN A 287 8.26 25.77 4.09
CA GLN A 287 7.21 25.35 5.05
C GLN A 287 7.05 23.85 5.17
N PHE A 288 7.82 23.03 4.44
CA PHE A 288 7.62 21.58 4.39
C PHE A 288 7.59 20.94 5.79
N GLU A 289 8.61 21.16 6.62
CA GLU A 289 8.70 20.53 7.96
C GLU A 289 7.57 21.01 8.89
N ALA A 290 7.24 22.30 8.85
CA ALA A 290 6.15 22.86 9.66
C ALA A 290 4.80 22.28 9.26
N PHE A 291 4.55 22.20 7.95
CA PHE A 291 3.34 21.59 7.39
C PHE A 291 3.26 20.09 7.71
N GLU A 292 4.34 19.34 7.46
CA GLU A 292 4.40 17.90 7.71
C GLU A 292 4.12 17.55 9.18
N ASN A 293 4.60 18.37 10.12
CA ASN A 293 4.34 18.21 11.55
C ASN A 293 2.88 18.53 11.95
N ALA A 294 2.24 19.43 11.22
CA ALA A 294 0.85 19.84 11.48
C ALA A 294 -0.19 18.98 10.76
N LEU A 295 0.25 18.15 9.78
CA LEU A 295 -0.66 17.37 8.95
C LEU A 295 -1.31 16.24 9.77
N ASP A 296 -2.64 16.20 9.72
CA ASP A 296 -3.48 15.16 10.31
C ASP A 296 -4.74 14.94 9.47
N ASN A 297 -5.65 14.09 9.97
CA ASN A 297 -6.90 13.78 9.28
C ASN A 297 -7.82 15.01 9.13
N ASP A 298 -7.81 15.94 10.08
CA ASP A 298 -8.67 17.12 10.03
C ASP A 298 -8.17 18.10 8.96
N VAL A 299 -6.85 18.35 8.91
CA VAL A 299 -6.21 19.17 7.85
C VAL A 299 -6.48 18.59 6.47
N LEU A 300 -6.34 17.27 6.31
CA LEU A 300 -6.65 16.62 5.03
C LEU A 300 -8.13 16.77 4.66
N ARG A 301 -9.04 16.48 5.60
CA ARG A 301 -10.49 16.56 5.37
C ARG A 301 -10.89 17.96 4.94
N ASP A 302 -10.43 18.97 5.65
CA ASP A 302 -10.75 20.37 5.35
C ASP A 302 -10.17 20.78 3.99
N ALA A 303 -8.92 20.43 3.67
CA ALA A 303 -8.29 20.70 2.38
C ALA A 303 -9.06 20.06 1.21
N VAL A 304 -9.54 18.82 1.38
CA VAL A 304 -10.29 18.10 0.35
C VAL A 304 -11.71 18.66 0.18
N ASN A 305 -12.38 19.05 1.28
CA ASN A 305 -13.72 19.63 1.23
C ASN A 305 -13.76 21.00 0.53
N ASP A 306 -12.67 21.75 0.61
CA ASP A 306 -12.55 23.09 0.02
C ASP A 306 -12.12 23.07 -1.46
N LEU A 307 -11.86 21.90 -2.04
CA LEU A 307 -11.44 21.75 -3.44
C LEU A 307 -12.48 22.31 -4.41
N GLN A 308 -12.01 23.11 -5.35
CA GLN A 308 -12.80 23.67 -6.45
C GLN A 308 -12.28 23.13 -7.80
N ARG A 309 -13.19 22.68 -8.67
CA ARG A 309 -12.82 22.26 -10.03
C ARG A 309 -12.29 23.43 -10.84
N THR A 310 -10.97 23.52 -11.00
CA THR A 310 -10.25 24.68 -11.53
C THR A 310 -9.41 24.28 -12.73
N ARG A 311 -9.32 25.16 -13.72
CA ARG A 311 -8.44 24.97 -14.88
C ARG A 311 -7.01 25.29 -14.49
N LEU A 312 -6.15 24.27 -14.42
CA LEU A 312 -4.74 24.38 -14.06
C LEU A 312 -3.82 24.17 -15.27
N ASP A 313 -2.71 24.88 -15.30
CA ASP A 313 -1.51 24.54 -16.05
C ASP A 313 -0.56 23.87 -15.05
N LEU A 314 -0.72 22.53 -14.91
CA LEU A 314 -0.03 21.73 -13.91
C LEU A 314 1.28 21.17 -14.47
N THR A 315 2.36 21.36 -13.70
CA THR A 315 3.67 20.74 -13.94
C THR A 315 4.08 19.96 -12.71
N MET A 316 4.46 18.68 -12.87
CA MET A 316 4.87 17.83 -11.76
C MET A 316 5.92 16.80 -12.20
N PRO A 317 6.80 16.34 -11.29
CA PRO A 317 7.80 15.35 -11.64
C PRO A 317 7.17 13.97 -11.92
N LYS A 318 7.83 13.19 -12.78
CA LYS A 318 7.71 11.73 -12.74
C LYS A 318 8.49 11.24 -11.53
N PHE A 319 7.99 10.19 -10.89
CA PHE A 319 8.72 9.57 -9.79
C PHE A 319 8.39 8.09 -9.67
N ARG A 320 9.33 7.35 -9.13
CA ARG A 320 9.18 5.94 -8.80
C ARG A 320 9.80 5.69 -7.44
N MET A 321 9.10 4.97 -6.59
CA MET A 321 9.64 4.57 -5.30
C MET A 321 9.15 3.20 -4.88
N GLU A 322 9.99 2.53 -4.14
CA GLU A 322 9.73 1.26 -3.48
C GLU A 322 10.16 1.42 -2.03
N THR A 323 9.25 1.16 -1.11
CA THR A 323 9.53 1.23 0.33
C THR A 323 9.24 -0.10 0.98
N SER A 324 10.15 -0.52 1.88
CA SER A 324 10.00 -1.75 2.66
C SER A 324 10.50 -1.50 4.07
N PHE A 325 9.67 -1.82 5.06
CA PHE A 325 10.05 -1.67 6.46
C PHE A 325 9.26 -2.61 7.38
N GLY A 326 9.87 -2.95 8.52
CA GLY A 326 9.19 -3.61 9.63
C GLY A 326 8.36 -2.59 10.40
N LEU A 327 7.19 -3.02 10.86
CA LEU A 327 6.23 -2.18 11.57
C LEU A 327 6.25 -2.37 13.09
N ASN A 328 6.99 -3.35 13.60
CA ASN A 328 6.95 -3.74 15.01
C ASN A 328 7.21 -2.56 15.95
N ASP A 329 8.32 -1.84 15.73
CA ASP A 329 8.69 -0.70 16.56
C ASP A 329 7.68 0.43 16.47
N ALA A 330 7.25 0.78 15.25
CA ALA A 330 6.27 1.83 15.02
C ALA A 330 4.91 1.53 15.69
N LEU A 331 4.44 0.29 15.59
CA LEU A 331 3.19 -0.14 16.24
C LEU A 331 3.33 -0.21 17.77
N ALA A 332 4.49 -0.63 18.27
CA ALA A 332 4.78 -0.62 19.71
C ALA A 332 4.81 0.82 20.27
N ASP A 333 5.37 1.79 19.53
CA ASP A 333 5.39 3.20 19.90
C ASP A 333 3.98 3.83 19.86
N LEU A 334 3.10 3.33 18.98
CA LEU A 334 1.68 3.68 18.97
C LEU A 334 0.89 3.01 20.11
N GLY A 335 1.52 2.15 20.92
CA GLY A 335 0.92 1.52 22.09
C GLY A 335 0.68 0.03 21.98
N MET A 336 0.85 -0.60 20.85
CA MET A 336 0.64 -2.03 20.61
C MET A 336 1.86 -2.86 21.05
N LYS A 337 2.10 -3.00 22.35
CA LYS A 337 3.28 -3.67 22.91
C LYS A 337 3.03 -5.13 23.23
N ALA A 338 1.91 -5.42 23.88
CA ALA A 338 1.59 -6.77 24.34
C ALA A 338 1.59 -7.80 23.20
N ALA A 339 1.15 -7.41 22.01
CA ALA A 339 1.05 -8.29 20.84
C ALA A 339 2.43 -8.85 20.38
N PHE A 340 3.52 -8.13 20.66
CA PHE A 340 4.89 -8.50 20.27
C PHE A 340 5.67 -9.21 21.36
N ASP A 341 5.18 -9.21 22.60
CA ASP A 341 5.90 -9.80 23.74
C ASP A 341 5.36 -11.22 24.02
N PRO A 342 6.18 -12.27 23.86
CA PRO A 342 5.76 -13.65 24.10
C PRO A 342 5.28 -13.93 25.53
N ALA A 343 5.59 -13.04 26.50
CA ALA A 343 5.16 -13.20 27.89
C ALA A 343 3.77 -12.60 28.15
N THR A 344 3.32 -11.65 27.33
CA THR A 344 2.09 -10.89 27.56
C THR A 344 1.06 -11.04 26.44
N ALA A 345 1.48 -11.45 25.24
CA ALA A 345 0.59 -11.64 24.10
C ALA A 345 -0.56 -12.64 24.42
N ASP A 346 -1.77 -12.25 24.08
CA ASP A 346 -2.94 -13.09 24.21
C ASP A 346 -3.69 -13.17 22.87
N PHE A 347 -3.32 -14.16 22.07
CA PHE A 347 -4.01 -14.53 20.84
C PHE A 347 -4.79 -15.86 21.03
N SER A 348 -5.24 -16.10 22.26
CA SER A 348 -6.01 -17.31 22.58
C SER A 348 -7.32 -17.44 21.80
N GLY A 349 -7.79 -16.39 21.18
CA GLY A 349 -8.89 -16.48 20.24
C GLY A 349 -8.53 -17.13 18.91
N MET A 350 -7.24 -17.31 18.59
CA MET A 350 -6.80 -17.99 17.37
C MET A 350 -6.72 -19.50 17.55
N ASP A 351 -6.14 -19.97 18.67
CA ASP A 351 -5.82 -21.40 18.87
C ASP A 351 -6.15 -21.95 20.28
N GLY A 352 -6.83 -21.17 21.11
CA GLY A 352 -7.17 -21.55 22.49
C GLY A 352 -5.99 -21.45 23.47
N THR A 353 -4.79 -21.08 23.01
CA THR A 353 -3.58 -20.99 23.83
C THR A 353 -3.06 -19.54 23.92
N ARG A 354 -1.97 -19.32 24.68
CA ARG A 354 -1.25 -18.05 24.73
C ARG A 354 0.19 -18.20 24.21
N ASP A 355 0.42 -19.16 23.34
CA ASP A 355 1.75 -19.42 22.81
C ASP A 355 2.06 -18.62 21.54
N LEU A 356 1.02 -17.98 20.95
CA LEU A 356 1.15 -17.15 19.77
C LEU A 356 1.45 -15.69 20.14
N TYR A 357 2.39 -15.09 19.43
CA TYR A 357 2.68 -13.66 19.45
C TYR A 357 3.12 -13.24 18.05
N ILE A 358 2.97 -11.95 17.73
CA ILE A 358 3.43 -11.42 16.45
C ILE A 358 4.94 -11.31 16.49
N THR A 359 5.62 -12.07 15.63
CA THR A 359 7.07 -11.97 15.49
C THR A 359 7.44 -10.81 14.59
N ASP A 360 6.81 -10.71 13.42
CA ASP A 360 7.08 -9.66 12.44
C ASP A 360 5.80 -9.20 11.74
N VAL A 361 5.74 -7.88 11.51
CA VAL A 361 4.80 -7.22 10.60
C VAL A 361 5.62 -6.52 9.53
N ILE A 362 5.57 -7.00 8.30
CA ILE A 362 6.41 -6.49 7.21
C ILE A 362 5.51 -5.88 6.15
N HIS A 363 5.78 -4.61 5.83
CA HIS A 363 5.11 -3.87 4.78
C HIS A 363 6.06 -3.54 3.64
N LYS A 364 5.57 -3.72 2.41
CA LYS A 364 6.26 -3.28 1.21
C LYS A 364 5.27 -2.72 0.21
N ALA A 365 5.57 -1.53 -0.31
CA ALA A 365 4.75 -0.85 -1.29
C ALA A 365 5.60 -0.33 -2.43
N PHE A 366 5.00 -0.32 -3.62
CA PHE A 366 5.60 0.17 -4.84
C PHE A 366 4.66 1.17 -5.52
N VAL A 367 5.21 2.28 -5.98
CA VAL A 367 4.49 3.28 -6.79
C VAL A 367 5.39 3.81 -7.90
N GLU A 368 4.82 3.96 -9.08
CA GLU A 368 5.43 4.64 -10.21
C GLU A 368 4.39 5.58 -10.84
N VAL A 369 4.74 6.85 -10.92
CA VAL A 369 3.88 7.93 -11.42
C VAL A 369 4.50 8.52 -12.67
N ASP A 370 3.76 8.47 -13.78
CA ASP A 370 4.17 9.06 -15.06
C ASP A 370 2.98 9.66 -15.82
N GLU A 371 3.16 9.92 -17.11
CA GLU A 371 2.19 10.60 -17.97
C GLU A 371 0.85 9.89 -18.09
N SER A 372 0.85 8.57 -18.08
CA SER A 372 -0.35 7.77 -18.28
C SER A 372 -1.15 7.57 -17.00
N GLY A 373 -0.50 7.63 -15.84
CA GLY A 373 -1.11 7.35 -14.54
C GLY A 373 -0.11 6.85 -13.54
N THR A 374 -0.60 5.96 -12.72
CA THR A 374 0.24 5.13 -11.86
C THR A 374 0.40 3.79 -12.57
N GLU A 375 1.55 3.59 -13.25
CA GLU A 375 2.03 2.49 -14.12
C GLU A 375 1.41 2.35 -15.54
N ALA A 376 2.16 2.49 -16.65
CA ALA A 376 1.85 3.04 -18.00
C ALA A 376 1.40 2.15 -19.15
N ALA A 377 0.54 2.70 -20.04
CA ALA A 377 0.68 2.73 -21.53
C ALA A 377 -0.32 3.72 -22.16
N ALA A 378 -0.02 4.23 -23.36
CA ALA A 378 -0.58 5.44 -23.95
C ALA A 378 -2.05 5.34 -24.42
N ALA A 379 -2.85 6.42 -24.24
CA ALA A 379 -4.17 6.59 -24.85
C ALA A 379 -4.38 8.02 -25.38
N THR A 380 -5.32 8.16 -26.35
CA THR A 380 -5.56 9.37 -27.15
C THR A 380 -6.74 10.17 -26.60
N ALA A 381 -6.54 11.44 -26.23
CA ALA A 381 -7.61 12.32 -25.74
C ALA A 381 -8.37 13.03 -26.89
N VAL A 382 -9.70 13.11 -26.78
CA VAL A 382 -10.59 13.89 -27.66
C VAL A 382 -10.90 15.24 -26.98
N ILE A 383 -10.53 16.33 -27.61
CA ILE A 383 -10.84 17.70 -27.14
C ILE A 383 -12.16 18.16 -27.72
N VAL A 384 -13.16 18.42 -26.88
CA VAL A 384 -14.42 19.07 -27.27
C VAL A 384 -14.31 20.57 -26.98
N GLY A 385 -14.33 21.39 -28.04
CA GLY A 385 -14.22 22.85 -27.93
C GLY A 385 -15.54 23.49 -27.49
N THR A 386 -15.50 24.44 -26.56
CA THR A 386 -16.58 25.35 -26.18
C THR A 386 -16.36 26.73 -26.80
N THR A 387 -17.45 27.46 -27.07
CA THR A 387 -17.45 28.76 -27.78
C THR A 387 -17.12 29.96 -26.86
N SER A 388 -16.82 29.75 -25.60
CA SER A 388 -16.37 30.82 -24.67
C SER A 388 -14.85 30.79 -24.52
N VAL A 389 -14.21 31.97 -24.48
CA VAL A 389 -12.78 32.07 -24.15
C VAL A 389 -12.60 31.68 -22.70
N PRO A 390 -11.91 30.56 -22.41
CA PRO A 390 -11.66 30.16 -21.02
C PRO A 390 -10.78 31.19 -20.33
N ALA A 391 -10.99 31.41 -19.04
CA ALA A 391 -10.04 32.17 -18.21
C ALA A 391 -8.62 31.57 -18.31
N ASP A 392 -7.59 32.39 -18.12
CA ASP A 392 -6.22 31.89 -18.06
C ASP A 392 -6.09 30.84 -16.96
N PRO A 393 -5.41 29.72 -17.22
CA PRO A 393 -5.24 28.69 -16.22
C PRO A 393 -4.35 29.17 -15.06
N ILE A 394 -4.67 28.73 -13.84
CA ILE A 394 -3.77 28.88 -12.70
C ILE A 394 -2.56 27.97 -12.94
N LYS A 395 -1.35 28.54 -12.78
CA LYS A 395 -0.12 27.75 -12.90
C LYS A 395 0.23 27.14 -11.55
N VAL A 396 0.40 25.83 -11.54
CA VAL A 396 0.87 25.08 -10.37
C VAL A 396 2.07 24.24 -10.80
N THR A 397 3.19 24.39 -10.10
CA THR A 397 4.41 23.61 -10.33
C THR A 397 4.78 22.89 -9.06
N ILE A 398 4.80 21.56 -9.12
CA ILE A 398 5.24 20.67 -8.04
C ILE A 398 6.76 20.50 -8.20
N ASP A 399 7.53 21.45 -7.72
CA ASP A 399 8.97 21.59 -7.94
C ASP A 399 9.82 21.49 -6.67
N ARG A 400 9.22 21.03 -5.59
CA ARG A 400 9.84 20.88 -4.26
C ARG A 400 9.17 19.76 -3.46
N PRO A 401 9.71 19.34 -2.31
CA PRO A 401 9.14 18.26 -1.51
C PRO A 401 7.64 18.43 -1.26
N PHE A 402 6.89 17.35 -1.45
CA PHE A 402 5.45 17.31 -1.31
C PHE A 402 4.97 16.00 -0.70
N LEU A 403 3.78 16.04 -0.12
CA LEU A 403 3.06 14.83 0.30
C LEU A 403 1.99 14.50 -0.73
N PHE A 404 1.69 13.22 -0.84
CA PHE A 404 0.58 12.78 -1.67
C PHE A 404 -0.15 11.61 -1.03
N LEU A 405 -1.41 11.47 -1.37
CA LEU A 405 -2.19 10.32 -0.96
C LEU A 405 -3.07 9.85 -2.11
N ILE A 406 -3.39 8.56 -2.11
CA ILE A 406 -4.40 7.99 -3.00
C ILE A 406 -5.60 7.63 -2.14
N ARG A 407 -6.77 8.14 -2.51
CA ARG A 407 -8.00 7.96 -1.74
C ARG A 407 -9.17 7.48 -2.58
N ASN A 408 -10.12 6.83 -1.94
CA ASN A 408 -11.45 6.64 -2.49
C ASN A 408 -12.22 7.98 -2.39
N ILE A 409 -12.73 8.48 -3.51
CA ILE A 409 -13.40 9.80 -3.57
C ILE A 409 -14.70 9.78 -2.78
N GLU A 410 -15.48 8.69 -2.89
CA GLU A 410 -16.80 8.58 -2.26
C GLU A 410 -16.72 8.47 -0.74
N THR A 411 -15.85 7.59 -0.23
CA THR A 411 -15.76 7.31 1.21
C THR A 411 -14.76 8.18 1.94
N GLY A 412 -13.78 8.77 1.23
CA GLY A 412 -12.66 9.48 1.81
C GLY A 412 -11.57 8.57 2.40
N THR A 413 -11.66 7.26 2.20
CA THR A 413 -10.66 6.31 2.72
C THR A 413 -9.29 6.56 2.09
N VAL A 414 -8.28 6.81 2.91
CA VAL A 414 -6.88 6.89 2.49
C VAL A 414 -6.36 5.47 2.27
N LEU A 415 -6.09 5.15 1.00
CA LEU A 415 -5.56 3.86 0.58
C LEU A 415 -4.03 3.84 0.65
N PHE A 416 -3.41 4.94 0.25
CA PHE A 416 -1.96 5.13 0.27
C PHE A 416 -1.62 6.54 0.75
N LEU A 417 -0.49 6.63 1.43
CA LEU A 417 0.11 7.90 1.87
C LEU A 417 1.60 7.86 1.56
N GLY A 418 2.12 8.97 1.04
CA GLY A 418 3.54 9.08 0.73
C GLY A 418 4.05 10.51 0.77
N ARG A 419 5.37 10.63 0.74
CA ARG A 419 6.07 11.88 0.51
C ARG A 419 7.17 11.69 -0.52
N VAL A 420 7.36 12.70 -1.35
CA VAL A 420 8.44 12.79 -2.33
C VAL A 420 9.40 13.87 -1.88
N MET A 421 10.57 13.45 -1.43
CA MET A 421 11.68 14.34 -1.04
C MET A 421 12.69 14.48 -2.19
N ASP A 422 12.83 13.41 -2.99
CA ASP A 422 13.68 13.31 -4.16
C ASP A 422 12.96 12.42 -5.20
N PRO A 423 12.56 12.98 -6.36
CA PRO A 423 11.82 12.24 -7.39
C PRO A 423 12.73 11.51 -8.40
N SER A 424 14.09 11.49 -8.23
CA SER A 424 15.05 10.89 -9.18
C SER A 424 15.05 9.36 -9.19
#